data_22ce16afb22d1f37f0920914c5b3c9d6
#
_entry.id   22ce16afb22d1f37f0920914c5b3c9d6
#
_cell.length_a   1.000
_cell.length_b   1.000
_cell.length_c   1.000
_cell.angle_alpha   90.00
_cell.angle_beta   90.00
_cell.angle_gamma   90.00
#
_symmetry.space_group_name_H-M   'P 1'
#
loop_
_entity.id
_entity.type
_entity.pdbx_description
1 polymer ?
#
loop_
_entity_poly.entity_id
_entity_poly.type
_entity_poly.pdbx_seq_one_letter_code
_entity_poly.pdbx_strand_id
1 'polypeptide(L)'
;MISLPKPKYAYYVSVGIGVFGAIFALISGTEIMILIGGLMAFIGAVMSILIYQYGYMIIPLLTKFSNVIVVTAERDYEIPPSQDVIIKRVGDNYYATKFLGVQLFESPSENDSEQNLNYMIAFERAISSVKYVTKISMMVYVLDISEKKRDIETKKYEAQLKLSKEREKGQNQDVLRIDKLEHEIAMWQKELEKISRGEKPMTVLTYLMTTAIGISRESAMANVNSQANEIRASMSNALNSKVEILKADDMLKCFDWEHMLPKSYAEWQDQVEKV
;
A
#
# COMPACT_ATOMS: atom_id res chain seq x y z
N MET A 1 17.48 13.00 17.81
CA MET A 1 16.55 12.06 17.12
C MET A 1 16.34 10.88 18.04
N ILE A 2 15.15 10.72 18.58
CA ILE A 2 14.82 9.57 19.45
C ILE A 2 14.31 8.48 18.51
N SER A 3 15.14 7.45 18.29
CA SER A 3 14.69 6.23 17.62
C SER A 3 13.62 5.59 18.50
N LEU A 4 12.40 5.46 18.00
CA LEU A 4 11.37 4.72 18.73
C LEU A 4 11.77 3.25 18.84
N PRO A 5 11.70 2.73 20.04
CA PRO A 5 12.09 1.36 20.31
C PRO A 5 11.14 0.36 19.65
N LYS A 6 11.67 -0.83 19.29
CA LYS A 6 10.92 -2.02 18.90
C LYS A 6 9.69 -2.18 19.81
N PRO A 7 8.56 -2.74 19.35
CA PRO A 7 7.34 -2.88 20.18
C PRO A 7 7.60 -3.48 21.56
N LYS A 8 8.63 -4.31 21.71
CA LYS A 8 9.10 -4.85 22.98
C LYS A 8 9.56 -3.76 23.96
N TYR A 9 10.18 -2.67 23.49
CA TYR A 9 10.62 -1.60 24.39
C TYR A 9 9.47 -0.71 24.87
N ALA A 10 8.47 -0.44 24.02
CA ALA A 10 7.26 0.29 24.42
C ALA A 10 6.52 -0.47 25.52
N TYR A 11 6.45 -1.81 25.41
CA TYR A 11 5.93 -2.68 26.45
C TYR A 11 6.75 -2.56 27.77
N TYR A 12 8.07 -2.67 27.71
CA TYR A 12 8.92 -2.55 28.91
C TYR A 12 8.84 -1.16 29.56
N VAL A 13 8.72 -0.11 28.77
CA VAL A 13 8.53 1.26 29.28
C VAL A 13 7.19 1.39 30.00
N SER A 14 6.10 0.86 29.44
CA SER A 14 4.78 0.92 30.10
C SER A 14 4.74 0.11 31.38
N VAL A 15 5.38 -1.08 31.42
CA VAL A 15 5.57 -1.86 32.64
C VAL A 15 6.39 -1.08 33.67
N GLY A 16 7.48 -0.45 33.24
CA GLY A 16 8.32 0.39 34.10
C GLY A 16 7.57 1.55 34.75
N ILE A 17 6.72 2.25 33.99
CA ILE A 17 5.86 3.32 34.52
C ILE A 17 4.87 2.76 35.55
N GLY A 18 4.26 1.61 35.25
CA GLY A 18 3.32 0.94 36.17
C GLY A 18 3.98 0.56 37.50
N VAL A 19 5.15 -0.08 37.43
CA VAL A 19 5.92 -0.48 38.62
C VAL A 19 6.39 0.74 39.42
N PHE A 20 6.91 1.77 38.74
CA PHE A 20 7.32 3.01 39.37
C PHE A 20 6.15 3.71 40.08
N GLY A 21 4.97 3.78 39.45
CA GLY A 21 3.75 4.31 40.04
C GLY A 21 3.33 3.55 41.28
N ALA A 22 3.40 2.21 41.26
CA ALA A 22 3.07 1.37 42.42
C ALA A 22 4.05 1.58 43.58
N ILE A 23 5.36 1.61 43.31
CA ILE A 23 6.38 1.87 44.34
C ILE A 23 6.18 3.28 44.91
N PHE A 24 5.93 4.27 44.08
CA PHE A 24 5.69 5.65 44.51
C PHE A 24 4.48 5.75 45.42
N ALA A 25 3.39 5.06 45.10
CA ALA A 25 2.19 5.01 45.95
C ALA A 25 2.45 4.37 47.33
N LEU A 26 3.32 3.34 47.38
CA LEU A 26 3.66 2.66 48.64
C LEU A 26 4.57 3.49 49.56
N ILE A 27 5.46 4.28 48.99
CA ILE A 27 6.42 5.09 49.75
C ILE A 27 5.82 6.44 50.17
N SER A 28 4.81 6.92 49.46
CA SER A 28 4.22 8.25 49.71
C SER A 28 3.35 8.25 50.96
N GLY A 29 3.67 9.13 51.89
CA GLY A 29 2.92 9.27 53.18
C GLY A 29 1.69 10.17 53.10
N THR A 30 1.32 10.72 51.94
CA THR A 30 0.17 11.62 51.77
C THR A 30 -0.87 11.03 50.87
N GLU A 31 -2.15 11.18 51.25
CA GLU A 31 -3.30 10.60 50.48
C GLU A 31 -3.32 11.02 49.00
N ILE A 32 -2.99 12.27 48.67
CA ILE A 32 -2.95 12.79 47.32
C ILE A 32 -1.86 12.08 46.47
N MET A 33 -0.66 11.84 47.03
CA MET A 33 0.42 11.17 46.33
C MET A 33 0.14 9.68 46.14
N ILE A 34 -0.56 9.02 47.07
CA ILE A 34 -1.01 7.64 46.93
C ILE A 34 -2.00 7.54 45.75
N LEU A 35 -2.90 8.51 45.64
CA LEU A 35 -3.88 8.55 44.55
C LEU A 35 -3.19 8.75 43.19
N ILE A 36 -2.22 9.68 43.10
CA ILE A 36 -1.43 9.91 41.87
C ILE A 36 -0.62 8.67 41.49
N GLY A 37 0.08 8.05 42.43
CA GLY A 37 0.86 6.83 42.22
C GLY A 37 0.01 5.65 41.78
N GLY A 38 -1.19 5.49 42.40
CA GLY A 38 -2.16 4.49 42.00
C GLY A 38 -2.70 4.69 40.59
N LEU A 39 -2.98 5.94 40.21
CA LEU A 39 -3.43 6.28 38.87
C LEU A 39 -2.34 6.02 37.81
N MET A 40 -1.08 6.35 38.11
CA MET A 40 0.06 6.02 37.23
C MET A 40 0.26 4.50 37.09
N ALA A 41 0.14 3.75 38.20
CA ALA A 41 0.22 2.29 38.14
C ALA A 41 -0.90 1.68 37.29
N PHE A 42 -2.11 2.19 37.44
CA PHE A 42 -3.26 1.75 36.64
C PHE A 42 -3.08 2.03 35.15
N ILE A 43 -2.68 3.26 34.79
CA ILE A 43 -2.41 3.64 33.39
C ILE A 43 -1.30 2.77 32.81
N GLY A 44 -0.20 2.55 33.54
CA GLY A 44 0.91 1.71 33.11
C GLY A 44 0.48 0.25 32.87
N ALA A 45 -0.35 -0.31 33.74
CA ALA A 45 -0.87 -1.66 33.59
C ALA A 45 -1.81 -1.79 32.37
N VAL A 46 -2.74 -0.85 32.20
CA VAL A 46 -3.67 -0.85 31.06
C VAL A 46 -2.91 -0.69 29.74
N MET A 47 -1.97 0.25 29.66
CA MET A 47 -1.14 0.45 28.46
C MET A 47 -0.28 -0.77 28.17
N SER A 48 0.25 -1.44 29.18
CA SER A 48 1.03 -2.67 29.01
C SER A 48 0.20 -3.79 28.37
N ILE A 49 -1.01 -3.99 28.85
CA ILE A 49 -1.95 -5.00 28.30
C ILE A 49 -2.34 -4.63 26.87
N LEU A 50 -2.66 -3.36 26.61
CA LEU A 50 -3.02 -2.88 25.29
C LEU A 50 -1.87 -3.03 24.27
N ILE A 51 -0.64 -2.69 24.65
CA ILE A 51 0.53 -2.85 23.78
C ILE A 51 0.83 -4.33 23.55
N TYR A 52 0.70 -5.17 24.56
CA TYR A 52 0.92 -6.61 24.41
C TYR A 52 -0.09 -7.26 23.48
N GLN A 53 -1.38 -6.95 23.63
CA GLN A 53 -2.47 -7.61 22.92
C GLN A 53 -2.82 -6.93 21.57
N TYR A 54 -2.70 -5.61 21.50
CA TYR A 54 -3.07 -4.79 20.33
C TYR A 54 -1.94 -3.90 19.81
N GLY A 55 -0.69 -4.23 20.15
CA GLY A 55 0.47 -3.41 19.77
C GLY A 55 0.59 -3.18 18.25
N TYR A 56 0.22 -4.15 17.43
CA TYR A 56 0.18 -4.03 15.98
C TYR A 56 -0.81 -2.97 15.47
N MET A 57 -1.86 -2.66 16.25
CA MET A 57 -2.88 -1.68 15.88
C MET A 57 -2.61 -0.30 16.51
N ILE A 58 -2.11 -0.28 17.76
CA ILE A 58 -1.91 0.94 18.55
C ILE A 58 -0.63 1.66 18.15
N ILE A 59 0.46 0.93 17.86
CA ILE A 59 1.74 1.53 17.48
C ILE A 59 1.65 2.34 16.18
N PRO A 60 1.04 1.85 15.08
CA PRO A 60 0.81 2.64 13.88
C PRO A 60 -0.05 3.89 14.12
N LEU A 61 -1.04 3.78 15.01
CA LEU A 61 -1.91 4.91 15.36
C LEU A 61 -1.14 6.01 16.13
N LEU A 62 -0.33 5.62 17.11
CA LEU A 62 0.53 6.54 17.87
C LEU A 62 1.63 7.17 16.99
N THR A 63 2.22 6.40 16.08
CA THR A 63 3.22 6.92 15.13
C THR A 63 2.62 7.91 14.13
N LYS A 64 1.36 7.71 13.75
CA LYS A 64 0.63 8.65 12.89
C LYS A 64 0.36 9.99 13.57
N PHE A 65 0.09 9.98 14.88
CA PHE A 65 -0.12 11.20 15.68
C PHE A 65 1.17 11.95 16.03
N SER A 66 2.29 11.23 16.16
CA SER A 66 3.56 11.82 16.60
C SER A 66 4.52 12.19 15.46
N ASN A 67 4.10 12.11 14.18
CA ASN A 67 4.98 12.31 13.02
C ASN A 67 6.27 11.47 13.06
N VAL A 68 6.20 10.31 13.71
CA VAL A 68 7.35 9.44 13.87
C VAL A 68 7.55 8.58 12.63
N ILE A 69 8.76 8.56 12.19
CA ILE A 69 9.23 7.80 11.05
C ILE A 69 9.38 6.34 11.47
N VAL A 70 8.74 5.43 10.77
CA VAL A 70 8.97 4.00 10.95
C VAL A 70 10.32 3.66 10.31
N VAL A 71 11.33 3.41 11.14
CA VAL A 71 12.63 2.91 10.68
C VAL A 71 12.53 1.38 10.66
N THR A 72 12.61 0.80 9.49
CA THR A 72 12.78 -0.65 9.36
C THR A 72 14.21 -0.99 9.74
N ALA A 73 14.41 -1.52 10.94
CA ALA A 73 15.69 -1.60 11.64
C ALA A 73 16.78 -2.49 10.98
N GLU A 74 16.45 -3.21 9.90
CA GLU A 74 17.38 -4.18 9.29
C GLU A 74 18.03 -3.73 7.98
N ARG A 75 17.56 -2.61 7.34
CA ARG A 75 18.03 -2.26 5.99
C ARG A 75 18.40 -0.79 5.75
N ASP A 76 18.57 0.04 6.74
CA ASP A 76 18.86 1.49 6.59
C ASP A 76 17.81 2.26 5.76
N TYR A 77 16.60 1.72 5.60
CA TYR A 77 15.52 2.37 4.90
C TYR A 77 14.52 3.00 5.87
N GLU A 78 14.05 4.17 5.49
CA GLU A 78 13.10 4.98 6.24
C GLU A 78 11.87 5.24 5.38
N ILE A 79 10.68 4.96 5.91
CA ILE A 79 9.41 5.25 5.24
C ILE A 79 8.70 6.34 6.02
N PRO A 80 8.52 7.54 5.44
CA PRO A 80 7.80 8.63 6.10
C PRO A 80 6.30 8.32 6.24
N PRO A 81 5.57 9.05 7.12
CA PRO A 81 4.15 8.85 7.35
C PRO A 81 3.26 9.00 6.10
N SER A 82 3.75 9.70 5.06
CA SER A 82 3.05 9.80 3.77
C SER A 82 2.96 8.47 3.01
N GLN A 83 3.80 7.48 3.36
CA GLN A 83 3.86 6.13 2.79
C GLN A 83 3.93 6.11 1.25
N ASP A 84 4.53 7.15 0.65
CA ASP A 84 4.63 7.32 -0.79
C ASP A 84 6.08 7.46 -1.28
N VAL A 85 7.04 7.35 -0.36
CA VAL A 85 8.47 7.46 -0.64
C VAL A 85 9.25 6.56 0.31
N ILE A 86 10.36 6.01 -0.20
CA ILE A 86 11.33 5.25 0.60
C ILE A 86 12.63 6.03 0.59
N ILE A 87 13.19 6.25 1.77
CA ILE A 87 14.40 7.04 1.95
C ILE A 87 15.51 6.12 2.49
N LYS A 88 16.69 6.23 1.90
CA LYS A 88 17.91 5.57 2.37
C LYS A 88 18.99 6.62 2.62
N ARG A 89 19.66 6.52 3.76
CA ARG A 89 20.85 7.32 4.02
C ARG A 89 22.10 6.55 3.61
N VAL A 90 22.96 7.17 2.80
CA VAL A 90 24.24 6.60 2.39
C VAL A 90 25.32 7.67 2.59
N GLY A 91 26.12 7.51 3.61
CA GLY A 91 27.09 8.55 4.03
C GLY A 91 26.38 9.84 4.45
N ASP A 92 26.73 10.94 3.81
CA ASP A 92 26.15 12.26 4.09
C ASP A 92 24.95 12.61 3.19
N ASN A 93 24.59 11.74 2.25
CA ASN A 93 23.51 11.96 1.32
C ASN A 93 22.27 11.11 1.65
N TYR A 94 21.12 11.66 1.31
CA TYR A 94 19.82 10.98 1.38
C TYR A 94 19.35 10.64 -0.04
N TYR A 95 18.93 9.40 -0.22
CA TYR A 95 18.35 8.88 -1.45
C TYR A 95 16.86 8.66 -1.21
N ALA A 96 16.01 9.37 -1.94
CA ALA A 96 14.57 9.20 -1.87
C ALA A 96 14.07 8.52 -3.15
N THR A 97 13.32 7.44 -3.02
CA THR A 97 12.81 6.63 -4.13
C THR A 97 11.29 6.64 -4.13
N LYS A 98 10.69 6.84 -5.30
CA LYS A 98 9.25 6.74 -5.54
C LYS A 98 8.94 5.72 -6.62
N PHE A 99 7.77 5.12 -6.46
CA PHE A 99 7.18 4.17 -7.40
C PHE A 99 5.90 4.75 -7.99
N LEU A 100 5.74 4.59 -9.29
CA LEU A 100 4.56 5.03 -10.02
C LEU A 100 3.96 3.83 -10.76
N GLY A 101 2.72 3.50 -10.51
CA GLY A 101 1.99 2.46 -11.23
C GLY A 101 1.47 3.01 -12.57
N VAL A 102 1.59 2.21 -13.61
CA VAL A 102 1.07 2.52 -14.95
C VAL A 102 -0.09 1.59 -15.25
N GLN A 103 -1.27 2.14 -15.46
CA GLN A 103 -2.45 1.39 -15.87
C GLN A 103 -2.60 1.52 -17.39
N LEU A 104 -2.42 0.41 -18.09
CA LEU A 104 -2.71 0.33 -19.51
C LEU A 104 -4.20 0.03 -19.68
N PHE A 105 -4.91 0.84 -20.46
CA PHE A 105 -6.36 0.70 -20.64
C PHE A 105 -6.74 -0.28 -21.74
N GLU A 106 -5.83 -0.57 -22.67
CA GLU A 106 -6.08 -1.41 -23.83
C GLU A 106 -5.07 -2.57 -23.89
N SER A 107 -5.56 -3.73 -24.31
CA SER A 107 -4.71 -4.87 -24.58
C SER A 107 -4.11 -4.77 -25.99
N PRO A 108 -2.79 -4.87 -26.16
CA PRO A 108 -2.16 -4.86 -27.47
C PRO A 108 -2.68 -5.95 -28.43
N SER A 109 -3.27 -7.01 -27.89
CA SER A 109 -3.86 -8.11 -28.67
C SER A 109 -5.22 -7.76 -29.31
N GLU A 110 -5.85 -6.68 -28.88
CA GLU A 110 -7.12 -6.20 -29.42
C GLU A 110 -6.96 -5.10 -30.46
N ASN A 111 -5.73 -4.58 -30.61
CA ASN A 111 -5.39 -3.48 -31.48
C ASN A 111 -4.96 -3.97 -32.87
N ASP A 112 -5.30 -3.19 -33.91
CA ASP A 112 -4.79 -3.39 -35.25
C ASP A 112 -3.28 -3.06 -35.32
N SER A 113 -2.61 -3.54 -36.37
CA SER A 113 -1.18 -3.34 -36.59
C SER A 113 -0.77 -1.87 -36.62
N GLU A 114 -1.62 -1.01 -37.19
CA GLU A 114 -1.38 0.43 -37.24
C GLU A 114 -1.49 1.09 -35.86
N GLN A 115 -2.45 0.67 -35.06
CA GLN A 115 -2.62 1.12 -33.68
C GLN A 115 -1.42 0.70 -32.82
N ASN A 116 -0.96 -0.53 -32.97
CA ASN A 116 0.24 -1.02 -32.27
C ASN A 116 1.48 -0.24 -32.63
N LEU A 117 1.66 0.12 -33.91
CA LEU A 117 2.79 0.95 -34.36
C LEU A 117 2.71 2.35 -33.71
N ASN A 118 1.55 2.98 -33.73
CA ASN A 118 1.32 4.28 -33.09
C ASN A 118 1.62 4.23 -31.58
N TYR A 119 1.25 3.11 -30.92
CA TYR A 119 1.55 2.89 -29.51
C TYR A 119 3.05 2.76 -29.24
N MET A 120 3.79 2.06 -30.11
CA MET A 120 5.26 1.93 -30.01
C MET A 120 5.95 3.28 -30.21
N ILE A 121 5.51 4.09 -31.16
CA ILE A 121 6.04 5.45 -31.40
C ILE A 121 5.73 6.35 -30.19
N ALA A 122 4.53 6.27 -29.63
CA ALA A 122 4.16 7.03 -28.44
C ALA A 122 5.01 6.61 -27.22
N PHE A 123 5.28 5.31 -27.06
CA PHE A 123 6.12 4.78 -25.99
C PHE A 123 7.59 5.22 -26.15
N GLU A 124 8.14 5.17 -27.35
CA GLU A 124 9.48 5.67 -27.67
C GLU A 124 9.60 7.16 -27.33
N ARG A 125 8.60 7.95 -27.73
CA ARG A 125 8.54 9.38 -27.40
C ARG A 125 8.45 9.62 -25.89
N ALA A 126 7.66 8.81 -25.19
CA ALA A 126 7.53 8.88 -23.74
C ALA A 126 8.87 8.63 -23.05
N ILE A 127 9.58 7.56 -23.43
CA ILE A 127 10.90 7.23 -22.87
C ILE A 127 11.91 8.34 -23.20
N SER A 128 11.93 8.83 -24.43
CA SER A 128 12.85 9.88 -24.87
C SER A 128 12.63 11.23 -24.17
N SER A 129 11.43 11.44 -23.62
CA SER A 129 11.09 12.65 -22.86
C SER A 129 11.55 12.61 -21.40
N VAL A 130 11.95 11.43 -20.89
CA VAL A 130 12.38 11.26 -19.50
C VAL A 130 13.79 11.84 -19.31
N LYS A 131 13.91 12.80 -18.40
CA LYS A 131 15.18 13.48 -18.11
C LYS A 131 15.93 12.88 -16.93
N TYR A 132 15.31 12.01 -16.17
CA TYR A 132 15.85 11.42 -14.95
C TYR A 132 16.08 9.92 -15.10
N VAL A 133 16.98 9.39 -14.30
CA VAL A 133 17.18 7.95 -14.24
C VAL A 133 15.88 7.30 -13.73
N THR A 134 15.25 6.56 -14.62
CA THR A 134 13.96 5.91 -14.36
C THR A 134 14.07 4.45 -14.77
N LYS A 135 13.70 3.56 -13.85
CA LYS A 135 13.56 2.13 -14.12
C LYS A 135 12.11 1.83 -14.46
N ILE A 136 11.90 1.09 -15.54
CA ILE A 136 10.59 0.56 -15.93
C ILE A 136 10.59 -0.92 -15.64
N SER A 137 9.62 -1.40 -14.89
CA SER A 137 9.52 -2.79 -14.48
C SER A 137 8.09 -3.31 -14.66
N MET A 138 8.00 -4.59 -14.94
CA MET A 138 6.73 -5.32 -15.02
C MET A 138 6.79 -6.49 -14.05
N MET A 139 5.81 -6.58 -13.18
CA MET A 139 5.68 -7.64 -12.21
C MET A 139 4.39 -8.43 -12.48
N VAL A 140 4.53 -9.74 -12.60
CA VAL A 140 3.40 -10.66 -12.71
C VAL A 140 3.27 -11.42 -11.40
N TYR A 141 2.13 -11.33 -10.75
CA TYR A 141 1.89 -12.02 -9.48
C TYR A 141 0.49 -12.61 -9.40
N VAL A 142 0.35 -13.61 -8.55
CA VAL A 142 -0.95 -14.25 -8.28
C VAL A 142 -1.71 -13.38 -7.28
N LEU A 143 -2.93 -13.00 -7.63
CA LEU A 143 -3.82 -12.28 -6.71
C LEU A 143 -4.25 -13.18 -5.55
N ASP A 144 -4.57 -12.57 -4.42
CA ASP A 144 -5.26 -13.27 -3.35
C ASP A 144 -6.61 -13.81 -3.88
N ILE A 145 -6.72 -15.13 -3.87
CA ILE A 145 -7.91 -15.83 -4.37
C ILE A 145 -9.16 -15.40 -3.59
N SER A 146 -9.04 -15.20 -2.29
CA SER A 146 -10.15 -14.83 -1.43
C SER A 146 -10.63 -13.40 -1.68
N GLU A 147 -9.70 -12.47 -1.87
CA GLU A 147 -10.00 -11.08 -2.21
C GLU A 147 -10.62 -10.98 -3.61
N LYS A 148 -10.01 -11.63 -4.60
CA LYS A 148 -10.52 -11.66 -5.98
C LYS A 148 -11.91 -12.27 -6.05
N LYS A 149 -12.16 -13.36 -5.31
CA LYS A 149 -13.46 -14.00 -5.25
C LYS A 149 -14.52 -13.06 -4.69
N ARG A 150 -14.24 -12.37 -3.59
CA ARG A 150 -15.16 -11.37 -3.00
C ARG A 150 -15.46 -10.22 -3.96
N ASP A 151 -14.45 -9.72 -4.67
CA ASP A 151 -14.63 -8.64 -5.66
C ASP A 151 -15.58 -9.08 -6.77
N ILE A 152 -15.38 -10.28 -7.33
CA ILE A 152 -16.25 -10.84 -8.38
C ILE A 152 -17.67 -11.10 -7.87
N GLU A 153 -17.82 -11.66 -6.66
CA GLU A 153 -19.12 -11.87 -6.03
C GLU A 153 -19.87 -10.54 -5.83
N THR A 154 -19.18 -9.50 -5.40
CA THR A 154 -19.74 -8.15 -5.25
C THR A 154 -20.21 -7.59 -6.58
N LYS A 155 -19.39 -7.63 -7.63
CA LYS A 155 -19.74 -7.16 -8.98
C LYS A 155 -20.93 -7.93 -9.56
N LYS A 156 -20.93 -9.25 -9.39
CA LYS A 156 -22.06 -10.11 -9.82
C LYS A 156 -23.34 -9.70 -9.10
N TYR A 157 -23.28 -9.50 -7.77
CA TYR A 157 -24.43 -9.08 -6.98
C TYR A 157 -24.95 -7.71 -7.40
N GLU A 158 -24.06 -6.75 -7.66
CA GLU A 158 -24.43 -5.43 -8.18
C GLU A 158 -25.12 -5.51 -9.56
N ALA A 159 -24.61 -6.34 -10.46
CA ALA A 159 -25.23 -6.56 -11.76
C ALA A 159 -26.60 -7.21 -11.62
N GLN A 160 -26.77 -8.18 -10.73
CA GLN A 160 -28.07 -8.81 -10.42
C GLN A 160 -29.07 -7.79 -9.84
N LEU A 161 -28.62 -6.89 -8.97
CA LEU A 161 -29.48 -5.85 -8.40
C LEU A 161 -29.92 -4.83 -9.47
N LYS A 162 -29.02 -4.47 -10.40
CA LYS A 162 -29.37 -3.61 -11.54
C LYS A 162 -30.36 -4.30 -12.47
N LEU A 163 -30.19 -5.59 -12.71
CA LEU A 163 -31.09 -6.39 -13.55
C LEU A 163 -32.48 -6.47 -12.95
N SER A 164 -32.61 -6.76 -11.64
CA SER A 164 -33.93 -6.80 -10.99
C SER A 164 -34.65 -5.44 -11.08
N LYS A 165 -33.94 -4.34 -10.81
CA LYS A 165 -34.49 -2.98 -10.94
C LYS A 165 -34.94 -2.66 -12.39
N GLU A 166 -34.22 -3.14 -13.40
CA GLU A 166 -34.62 -2.92 -14.79
C GLU A 166 -35.84 -3.73 -15.13
N ARG A 167 -35.96 -4.98 -14.66
CA ARG A 167 -37.14 -5.84 -14.85
C ARG A 167 -38.40 -5.33 -14.13
N GLU A 168 -38.24 -4.64 -12.99
CA GLU A 168 -39.34 -4.03 -12.24
C GLU A 168 -40.05 -2.88 -13.01
N LYS A 169 -39.39 -2.28 -14.01
CA LYS A 169 -39.96 -1.18 -14.80
C LYS A 169 -41.14 -1.61 -15.75
N GLY A 170 -41.45 -2.89 -15.83
CA GLY A 170 -42.57 -3.41 -16.60
C GLY A 170 -42.49 -3.06 -18.08
N GLN A 171 -43.47 -2.35 -18.62
CA GLN A 171 -43.52 -2.00 -20.04
C GLN A 171 -42.44 -1.05 -20.54
N ASN A 172 -41.73 -0.37 -19.63
CA ASN A 172 -40.64 0.56 -19.94
C ASN A 172 -39.23 -0.09 -19.77
N GLN A 173 -39.15 -1.41 -19.88
CA GLN A 173 -37.88 -2.15 -19.81
C GLN A 173 -37.01 -1.88 -21.04
N ASP A 174 -35.74 -1.63 -20.79
CA ASP A 174 -34.71 -1.58 -21.84
C ASP A 174 -34.16 -2.99 -22.07
N VAL A 175 -34.61 -3.62 -23.13
CA VAL A 175 -34.23 -5.00 -23.48
C VAL A 175 -32.74 -5.14 -23.74
N LEU A 176 -32.10 -4.15 -24.38
CA LEU A 176 -30.65 -4.16 -24.65
C LEU A 176 -29.85 -4.09 -23.35
N ARG A 177 -30.37 -3.32 -22.40
CA ARG A 177 -29.70 -3.19 -21.06
C ARG A 177 -29.87 -4.47 -20.24
N ILE A 178 -31.02 -5.13 -20.34
CA ILE A 178 -31.26 -6.44 -19.71
C ILE A 178 -30.30 -7.47 -20.26
N ASP A 179 -30.21 -7.62 -21.58
CA ASP A 179 -29.28 -8.56 -22.22
C ASP A 179 -27.84 -8.33 -21.84
N LYS A 180 -27.40 -7.07 -21.82
CA LYS A 180 -26.05 -6.68 -21.35
C LYS A 180 -25.79 -7.10 -19.90
N LEU A 181 -26.74 -6.88 -18.99
CA LEU A 181 -26.59 -7.25 -17.58
C LEU A 181 -26.61 -8.77 -17.40
N GLU A 182 -27.41 -9.50 -18.14
CA GLU A 182 -27.41 -10.97 -18.12
C GLU A 182 -26.08 -11.54 -18.62
N HIS A 183 -25.52 -10.97 -19.68
CA HIS A 183 -24.21 -11.34 -20.19
C HIS A 183 -23.09 -11.03 -19.16
N GLU A 184 -23.16 -9.88 -18.51
CA GLU A 184 -22.22 -9.49 -17.45
C GLU A 184 -22.28 -10.48 -16.27
N ILE A 185 -23.47 -10.87 -15.82
CA ILE A 185 -23.65 -11.86 -14.75
C ILE A 185 -23.08 -13.22 -15.15
N ALA A 186 -23.33 -13.67 -16.39
CA ALA A 186 -22.81 -14.93 -16.90
C ALA A 186 -21.27 -14.92 -16.97
N MET A 187 -20.68 -13.80 -17.35
CA MET A 187 -19.23 -13.60 -17.38
C MET A 187 -18.64 -13.73 -15.97
N TRP A 188 -19.20 -13.05 -14.98
CA TRP A 188 -18.72 -13.14 -13.59
C TRP A 188 -18.91 -14.54 -13.01
N GLN A 189 -20.00 -15.22 -13.36
CA GLN A 189 -20.23 -16.60 -12.94
C GLN A 189 -19.16 -17.54 -13.50
N LYS A 190 -18.82 -17.42 -14.77
CA LYS A 190 -17.76 -18.21 -15.42
C LYS A 190 -16.39 -17.95 -14.79
N GLU A 191 -16.11 -16.72 -14.41
CA GLU A 191 -14.88 -16.36 -13.74
C GLU A 191 -14.77 -17.02 -12.33
N LEU A 192 -15.87 -17.01 -11.55
CA LEU A 192 -15.94 -17.72 -10.27
C LEU A 192 -15.73 -19.23 -10.43
N GLU A 193 -16.29 -19.83 -11.48
CA GLU A 193 -16.08 -21.25 -11.76
C GLU A 193 -14.62 -21.59 -12.07
N LYS A 194 -13.92 -20.75 -12.84
CA LYS A 194 -12.49 -20.92 -13.12
C LYS A 194 -11.67 -20.93 -11.82
N ILE A 195 -11.91 -19.95 -10.96
CA ILE A 195 -11.24 -19.87 -9.67
C ILE A 195 -11.56 -21.10 -8.80
N SER A 196 -12.81 -21.56 -8.82
CA SER A 196 -13.25 -22.76 -8.07
C SER A 196 -12.62 -24.04 -8.59
N ARG A 197 -12.25 -24.10 -9.87
CA ARG A 197 -11.50 -25.21 -10.48
C ARG A 197 -10.01 -25.18 -10.19
N GLY A 198 -9.54 -24.17 -9.44
CA GLY A 198 -8.15 -24.01 -9.04
C GLY A 198 -7.28 -23.17 -9.97
N GLU A 199 -7.89 -22.49 -10.95
CA GLU A 199 -7.16 -21.50 -11.74
C GLU A 199 -6.74 -20.34 -10.85
N LYS A 200 -5.44 -20.01 -10.87
CA LYS A 200 -4.89 -18.91 -10.08
C LYS A 200 -5.03 -17.60 -10.87
N PRO A 201 -5.77 -16.62 -10.36
CA PRO A 201 -5.87 -15.33 -11.03
C PRO A 201 -4.52 -14.63 -10.98
N MET A 202 -3.97 -14.31 -12.14
CA MET A 202 -2.73 -13.57 -12.26
C MET A 202 -3.03 -12.13 -12.63
N THR A 203 -2.24 -11.22 -12.14
CA THR A 203 -2.28 -9.81 -12.52
C THR A 203 -0.90 -9.31 -12.89
N VAL A 204 -0.86 -8.24 -13.66
CA VAL A 204 0.36 -7.57 -14.08
C VAL A 204 0.36 -6.16 -13.49
N LEU A 205 1.41 -5.84 -12.76
CA LEU A 205 1.68 -4.48 -12.30
C LEU A 205 2.87 -3.93 -13.07
N THR A 206 2.62 -2.93 -13.91
CA THR A 206 3.69 -2.16 -14.56
C THR A 206 3.96 -0.93 -13.71
N TYR A 207 5.22 -0.73 -13.33
CA TYR A 207 5.60 0.41 -12.52
C TYR A 207 6.90 1.06 -12.98
N LEU A 208 7.03 2.33 -12.66
CA LEU A 208 8.22 3.15 -12.87
C LEU A 208 8.83 3.42 -11.48
N MET A 209 10.14 3.37 -11.39
CA MET A 209 10.88 3.72 -10.19
C MET A 209 11.85 4.85 -10.51
N THR A 210 11.85 5.91 -9.72
CA THR A 210 12.82 7.01 -9.81
C THR A 210 13.39 7.32 -8.44
N THR A 211 14.67 7.71 -8.41
CA THR A 211 15.39 8.04 -7.16
C THR A 211 16.04 9.40 -7.33
N ALA A 212 15.88 10.25 -6.32
CA ALA A 212 16.56 11.54 -6.22
C ALA A 212 17.49 11.58 -5.00
N ILE A 213 18.54 12.39 -5.14
CA ILE A 213 19.55 12.59 -4.09
C ILE A 213 19.37 13.98 -3.49
N GLY A 214 19.57 14.08 -2.17
CA GLY A 214 19.60 15.35 -1.45
C GLY A 214 20.61 15.32 -0.29
N ILE A 215 21.10 16.49 0.07
CA ILE A 215 21.99 16.69 1.24
C ILE A 215 21.23 16.62 2.56
N SER A 216 19.91 16.79 2.50
CA SER A 216 18.98 16.57 3.61
C SER A 216 17.84 15.68 3.18
N ARG A 217 17.14 15.11 4.13
CA ARG A 217 15.95 14.29 3.92
C ARG A 217 14.85 15.05 3.15
N GLU A 218 14.59 16.27 3.62
CA GLU A 218 13.57 17.14 3.02
C GLU A 218 13.92 17.51 1.59
N SER A 219 15.20 17.79 1.31
CA SER A 219 15.70 18.07 -0.03
C SER A 219 15.54 16.85 -0.94
N ALA A 220 15.91 15.65 -0.48
CA ALA A 220 15.75 14.42 -1.27
C ALA A 220 14.27 14.14 -1.58
N MET A 221 13.38 14.33 -0.59
CA MET A 221 11.93 14.18 -0.77
C MET A 221 11.36 15.21 -1.76
N ALA A 222 11.76 16.47 -1.65
CA ALA A 222 11.31 17.52 -2.58
C ALA A 222 11.75 17.21 -4.02
N ASN A 223 13.00 16.81 -4.19
CA ASN A 223 13.57 16.45 -5.50
C ASN A 223 12.84 15.25 -6.11
N VAL A 224 12.63 14.16 -5.36
CA VAL A 224 11.93 12.98 -5.90
C VAL A 224 10.46 13.27 -6.19
N ASN A 225 9.81 14.14 -5.41
CA ASN A 225 8.45 14.57 -5.67
C ASN A 225 8.33 15.32 -7.01
N SER A 226 9.26 16.24 -7.27
CA SER A 226 9.33 16.97 -8.54
C SER A 226 9.55 16.03 -9.71
N GLN A 227 10.55 15.14 -9.61
CA GLN A 227 10.86 14.14 -10.65
C GLN A 227 9.66 13.21 -10.91
N ALA A 228 9.04 12.66 -9.86
CA ALA A 228 7.90 11.77 -9.99
C ALA A 228 6.69 12.45 -10.65
N ASN A 229 6.42 13.71 -10.32
CA ASN A 229 5.34 14.47 -10.95
C ASN A 229 5.62 14.76 -12.43
N GLU A 230 6.87 15.09 -12.80
CA GLU A 230 7.25 15.31 -14.19
C GLU A 230 7.16 14.00 -15.00
N ILE A 231 7.68 12.90 -14.48
CA ILE A 231 7.57 11.57 -15.10
C ILE A 231 6.10 11.18 -15.27
N ARG A 232 5.27 11.37 -14.21
CA ARG A 232 3.84 11.09 -14.27
C ARG A 232 3.15 11.85 -15.39
N ALA A 233 3.38 13.16 -15.48
CA ALA A 233 2.76 14.01 -16.50
C ALA A 233 3.22 13.61 -17.91
N SER A 234 4.52 13.40 -18.10
CA SER A 234 5.11 13.02 -19.39
C SER A 234 4.59 11.66 -19.88
N MET A 235 4.64 10.64 -19.01
CA MET A 235 4.19 9.29 -19.34
C MET A 235 2.68 9.22 -19.56
N SER A 236 1.90 9.88 -18.71
CA SER A 236 0.44 9.90 -18.86
C SER A 236 -0.01 10.54 -20.17
N ASN A 237 0.62 11.65 -20.54
CA ASN A 237 0.31 12.34 -21.79
C ASN A 237 0.76 11.57 -23.04
N ALA A 238 1.94 10.96 -23.00
CA ALA A 238 2.48 10.27 -24.16
C ALA A 238 1.81 8.92 -24.41
N LEU A 239 1.47 8.18 -23.35
CA LEU A 239 0.85 6.85 -23.46
C LEU A 239 -0.67 6.87 -23.39
N ASN A 240 -1.29 8.04 -23.20
CA ASN A 240 -2.72 8.16 -22.91
C ASN A 240 -3.18 7.17 -21.83
N SER A 241 -2.34 6.98 -20.82
CA SER A 241 -2.54 6.01 -19.76
C SER A 241 -2.56 6.69 -18.38
N LYS A 242 -3.21 6.06 -17.42
CA LYS A 242 -3.25 6.55 -16.05
C LYS A 242 -1.95 6.18 -15.34
N VAL A 243 -1.20 7.18 -14.90
CA VAL A 243 0.02 7.00 -14.11
C VAL A 243 -0.20 7.60 -12.74
N GLU A 244 -0.07 6.78 -11.70
CA GLU A 244 -0.33 7.16 -10.30
C GLU A 244 0.88 6.86 -9.42
N ILE A 245 1.12 7.72 -8.41
CA ILE A 245 2.13 7.46 -7.39
C ILE A 245 1.59 6.35 -6.48
N LEU A 246 2.34 5.25 -6.40
CA LEU A 246 2.01 4.13 -5.52
C LEU A 246 2.26 4.52 -4.06
N LYS A 247 1.41 4.03 -3.17
CA LYS A 247 1.44 4.30 -1.73
C LYS A 247 1.22 3.04 -0.93
N ALA A 248 1.66 3.07 0.32
CA ALA A 248 1.46 2.00 1.29
C ALA A 248 1.85 0.62 0.72
N ASP A 249 0.94 -0.33 0.78
CA ASP A 249 1.18 -1.72 0.38
C ASP A 249 1.61 -1.88 -1.08
N ASP A 250 1.05 -1.09 -2.00
CA ASP A 250 1.41 -1.18 -3.42
C ASP A 250 2.83 -0.66 -3.68
N MET A 251 3.26 0.38 -2.95
CA MET A 251 4.64 0.83 -2.98
C MET A 251 5.58 -0.23 -2.37
N LEU A 252 5.21 -0.80 -1.24
CA LEU A 252 6.00 -1.83 -0.55
C LEU A 252 6.13 -3.09 -1.39
N LYS A 253 5.06 -3.54 -2.07
CA LYS A 253 5.14 -4.65 -3.03
C LYS A 253 6.24 -4.43 -4.06
N CYS A 254 6.26 -3.24 -4.71
CA CYS A 254 7.28 -2.91 -5.70
C CYS A 254 8.68 -2.88 -5.08
N PHE A 255 8.83 -2.29 -3.89
CA PHE A 255 10.12 -2.20 -3.20
C PHE A 255 10.66 -3.57 -2.80
N ASP A 256 9.83 -4.43 -2.24
CA ASP A 256 10.24 -5.77 -1.81
C ASP A 256 10.64 -6.64 -3.01
N TRP A 257 9.93 -6.55 -4.13
CA TRP A 257 10.29 -7.23 -5.37
C TRP A 257 11.62 -6.76 -5.97
N GLU A 258 11.99 -5.51 -5.76
CA GLU A 258 13.31 -5.02 -6.17
C GLU A 258 14.46 -5.54 -5.30
N HIS A 259 14.18 -5.88 -4.05
CA HIS A 259 15.17 -6.26 -3.03
C HIS A 259 15.05 -7.72 -2.55
N MET A 260 13.90 -8.31 -2.72
CA MET A 260 13.59 -9.68 -2.39
C MET A 260 12.79 -10.33 -3.52
N LEU A 261 13.15 -11.52 -3.93
CA LEU A 261 12.37 -12.35 -4.85
C LEU A 261 11.65 -13.43 -4.02
N PRO A 262 10.46 -13.15 -3.46
CA PRO A 262 9.70 -14.16 -2.75
C PRO A 262 9.30 -15.27 -3.73
N LYS A 263 9.41 -16.51 -3.33
CA LYS A 263 9.08 -17.67 -4.17
C LYS A 263 7.57 -17.79 -4.43
N SER A 264 6.76 -17.20 -3.54
CA SER A 264 5.31 -17.21 -3.65
C SER A 264 4.69 -15.99 -2.94
N TYR A 265 3.44 -15.69 -3.26
CA TYR A 265 2.67 -14.63 -2.58
C TYR A 265 2.49 -14.91 -1.08
N ALA A 266 2.32 -16.17 -0.70
CA ALA A 266 2.23 -16.56 0.71
C ALA A 266 3.52 -16.25 1.48
N GLU A 267 4.69 -16.52 0.87
CA GLU A 267 5.99 -16.17 1.47
C GLU A 267 6.17 -14.65 1.61
N TRP A 268 5.64 -13.89 0.65
CA TRP A 268 5.62 -12.43 0.73
C TRP A 268 4.73 -11.93 1.88
N GLN A 269 3.51 -12.47 2.04
CA GLN A 269 2.63 -12.14 3.16
C GLN A 269 3.27 -12.47 4.50
N ASP A 270 3.86 -13.66 4.65
CA ASP A 270 4.56 -14.08 5.87
C ASP A 270 5.73 -13.14 6.24
N GLN A 271 6.32 -12.47 5.26
CA GLN A 271 7.42 -11.53 5.50
C GLN A 271 6.91 -10.14 5.87
N VAL A 272 5.80 -9.68 5.27
CA VAL A 272 5.16 -8.42 5.61
C VAL A 272 4.55 -8.46 7.02
N GLU A 273 3.97 -9.58 7.43
CA GLU A 273 3.44 -9.78 8.78
C GLU A 273 4.54 -9.85 9.85
N LYS A 274 5.79 -10.18 9.48
CA LYS A 274 6.94 -10.25 10.40
C LYS A 274 7.68 -8.91 10.59
N VAL A 275 7.33 -7.88 9.80
CA VAL A 275 7.86 -6.51 9.89
C VAL A 275 6.95 -5.64 10.74
#